data_315380d16784d30ea36275361da06211
#
_entry.id   315380d16784d30ea36275361da06211
#
_cell.length_a   1.000
_cell.length_b   1.000
_cell.length_c   1.000
_cell.angle_alpha   90.00
_cell.angle_beta   90.00
_cell.angle_gamma   90.00
#
_symmetry.space_group_name_H-M   'P 1'
#
loop_
_entity.id
_entity.type
_entity.pdbx_description
1 polymer ?
#
loop_
_entity_poly.entity_id
_entity_poly.type
_entity_poly.pdbx_seq_one_letter_code
_entity_poly.pdbx_strand_id
1 'polypeptide(L)'
;MKTSTKNMTPALRTLLKECVATIFKQHGNQPLNSKQLTKIVKHNESFAPALWQNDIDDIELRDEIMKACYTLVADEIITENQPGRFKLIPETRIVEGVIEITSTGAAYVVNQLHEKDIYIAPNNTGTALNRDTVRVSLYAHRAGRRAEGEVIEIIKRFKTEFAGTLQVSSRHAFFIADGNRMNVDIFIPLQALQGAGNGDKVVVRLTHWPEDSKNPEGEVINILGKPGENNAEMDAILIEYGFPLPFPDVVEKEAAKIPFEIPAAVTKARKDFRKTTTFTIDPADAKDFDDALSFKKLKNGHYEIGIHIADVSHYLTEKMAMEKEAYERATSVYLVDRVIPMLPEKLSNHVCSLRPYEDKLCFSAVFEIDAKANVITEWYGRTVIHSIKRFTYEEAQTVIETGVGDLVDEVHTLNKLAQMMRANRFKNGAINFDRLEVKFNLDEAGNPTGVYTKQMKESNQLIEEFMLLANRSVATFIGKQHATYNTKVSVTQKQLPFVYRVHDLPDPEKVKQLLQFAGKFGYRMKANTETELAHSINKLVKEIKGKGEQNLLEVLAIRTMSKAKYS
;
A
#
# COMPACT_ATOMS: atom_id res chain seq x y z
N MET A 1 -1.89 7.08 78.30
CA MET A 1 -2.32 6.85 76.91
C MET A 1 -1.28 7.49 75.98
N LYS A 2 -0.41 6.72 75.34
CA LYS A 2 0.56 7.22 74.37
C LYS A 2 -0.11 7.15 73.00
N THR A 3 -0.48 8.29 72.43
CA THR A 3 -0.89 8.40 71.03
C THR A 3 0.36 8.28 70.18
N SER A 4 0.61 7.07 69.67
CA SER A 4 1.63 6.85 68.68
C SER A 4 1.05 7.27 67.31
N THR A 5 1.37 8.49 66.86
CA THR A 5 1.14 8.93 65.49
C THR A 5 2.08 8.11 64.59
N LYS A 6 1.59 7.03 64.03
CA LYS A 6 2.27 6.30 62.96
C LYS A 6 2.11 7.12 61.69
N ASN A 7 3.07 7.95 61.35
CA ASN A 7 3.10 8.71 60.12
C ASN A 7 3.34 7.78 58.94
N MET A 8 2.57 7.95 57.83
CA MET A 8 2.76 7.27 56.56
C MET A 8 4.21 7.41 56.06
N THR A 9 4.86 6.32 55.71
CA THR A 9 6.26 6.33 55.25
C THR A 9 6.42 7.07 53.92
N PRO A 10 7.60 7.65 53.60
CA PRO A 10 7.82 8.32 52.31
C PRO A 10 7.52 7.43 51.10
N ALA A 11 7.89 6.14 51.14
CA ALA A 11 7.59 5.17 50.07
C ALA A 11 6.08 4.96 49.87
N LEU A 12 5.32 4.91 50.98
CA LEU A 12 3.88 4.75 50.94
C LEU A 12 3.17 6.00 50.40
N ARG A 13 3.71 7.19 50.67
CA ARG A 13 3.23 8.48 50.11
C ARG A 13 3.44 8.54 48.60
N THR A 14 4.58 8.08 48.11
CA THR A 14 4.85 7.99 46.66
C THR A 14 3.84 7.05 45.99
N LEU A 15 3.64 5.86 46.55
CA LEU A 15 2.67 4.90 46.02
C LEU A 15 1.22 5.45 46.07
N LEU A 16 0.86 6.18 47.11
CA LEU A 16 -0.44 6.85 47.22
C LEU A 16 -0.63 7.90 46.13
N LYS A 17 0.38 8.73 45.90
CA LYS A 17 0.36 9.73 44.82
C LYS A 17 0.15 9.10 43.44
N GLU A 18 0.86 8.02 43.12
CA GLU A 18 0.69 7.27 41.87
C GLU A 18 -0.70 6.64 41.76
N CYS A 19 -1.20 6.08 42.87
CA CYS A 19 -2.56 5.54 42.93
C CYS A 19 -3.62 6.61 42.68
N VAL A 20 -3.51 7.78 43.30
CA VAL A 20 -4.44 8.90 43.11
C VAL A 20 -4.38 9.43 41.68
N ALA A 21 -3.18 9.57 41.09
CA ALA A 21 -3.01 9.97 39.70
C ALA A 21 -3.69 8.96 38.73
N THR A 22 -3.53 7.66 38.99
CA THR A 22 -4.17 6.59 38.21
C THR A 22 -5.69 6.65 38.30
N ILE A 23 -6.23 6.89 39.50
CA ILE A 23 -7.68 7.05 39.73
C ILE A 23 -8.22 8.22 38.90
N PHE A 24 -7.55 9.35 38.83
CA PHE A 24 -7.97 10.50 38.01
C PHE A 24 -7.94 10.12 36.50
N LYS A 25 -6.92 9.40 36.04
CA LYS A 25 -6.85 8.91 34.64
C LYS A 25 -8.01 7.97 34.30
N GLN A 26 -8.38 7.08 35.21
CA GLN A 26 -9.50 6.13 35.00
C GLN A 26 -10.88 6.81 35.07
N HIS A 27 -11.08 7.82 35.92
CA HIS A 27 -12.34 8.54 36.08
C HIS A 27 -12.52 9.72 35.12
N GLY A 28 -11.51 10.01 34.30
CA GLY A 28 -11.56 11.05 33.26
C GLY A 28 -11.89 12.43 33.80
N ASN A 29 -12.81 13.14 33.18
CA ASN A 29 -13.16 14.52 33.50
C ASN A 29 -14.11 14.71 34.69
N GLN A 30 -14.40 13.66 35.49
CA GLN A 30 -15.26 13.80 36.67
C GLN A 30 -14.50 14.41 37.87
N PRO A 31 -14.99 15.53 38.45
CA PRO A 31 -14.37 16.08 39.65
C PRO A 31 -14.57 15.14 40.84
N LEU A 32 -13.48 14.78 41.51
CA LEU A 32 -13.50 13.94 42.71
C LEU A 32 -13.11 14.76 43.96
N ASN A 33 -13.77 14.52 45.07
CA ASN A 33 -13.41 15.08 46.36
C ASN A 33 -12.66 14.05 47.21
N SER A 34 -12.08 14.53 48.36
CA SER A 34 -11.30 13.66 49.26
C SER A 34 -12.09 12.44 49.77
N LYS A 35 -13.39 12.60 50.06
CA LYS A 35 -14.24 11.46 50.52
C LYS A 35 -14.39 10.39 49.45
N GLN A 36 -14.61 10.81 48.21
CA GLN A 36 -14.74 9.91 47.09
C GLN A 36 -13.41 9.20 46.80
N LEU A 37 -12.30 9.96 46.80
CA LEU A 37 -10.96 9.40 46.61
C LEU A 37 -10.61 8.39 47.70
N THR A 38 -10.87 8.72 48.98
CA THR A 38 -10.65 7.77 50.10
C THR A 38 -11.40 6.45 49.89
N LYS A 39 -12.66 6.52 49.44
CA LYS A 39 -13.45 5.31 49.16
C LYS A 39 -12.85 4.48 48.02
N ILE A 40 -12.38 5.12 46.94
CA ILE A 40 -11.81 4.43 45.79
C ILE A 40 -10.43 3.83 46.14
N VAL A 41 -9.57 4.58 46.81
CA VAL A 41 -8.23 4.15 47.23
C VAL A 41 -8.28 2.92 48.15
N LYS A 42 -9.25 2.84 49.04
CA LYS A 42 -9.46 1.69 49.93
C LYS A 42 -9.80 0.38 49.20
N HIS A 43 -10.40 0.48 48.03
CA HIS A 43 -10.77 -0.67 47.22
C HIS A 43 -9.82 -0.87 46.03
N ASN A 44 -8.74 -0.07 45.92
CA ASN A 44 -7.77 -0.22 44.84
C ASN A 44 -6.84 -1.40 45.12
N GLU A 45 -6.83 -2.37 44.20
CA GLU A 45 -6.09 -3.65 44.32
C GLU A 45 -4.59 -3.45 44.57
N SER A 46 -4.01 -2.40 44.02
CA SER A 46 -2.57 -2.08 44.15
C SER A 46 -2.20 -1.41 45.47
N PHE A 47 -3.14 -0.69 46.12
CA PHE A 47 -2.85 0.12 47.32
C PHE A 47 -3.52 -0.40 48.59
N ALA A 48 -4.69 -1.03 48.52
CA ALA A 48 -5.42 -1.55 49.68
C ALA A 48 -4.60 -2.49 50.59
N PRO A 49 -3.78 -3.41 50.06
CA PRO A 49 -2.94 -4.27 50.91
C PRO A 49 -1.95 -3.48 51.76
N ALA A 50 -1.40 -2.37 51.22
CA ALA A 50 -0.45 -1.52 51.93
C ALA A 50 -1.10 -0.71 53.06
N LEU A 51 -2.38 -0.33 52.93
CA LEU A 51 -3.15 0.31 54.00
C LEU A 51 -3.32 -0.61 55.19
N TRP A 52 -3.68 -1.86 54.97
CA TRP A 52 -3.95 -2.86 56.03
C TRP A 52 -2.67 -3.26 56.76
N GLN A 53 -1.55 -3.36 56.08
CA GLN A 53 -0.24 -3.66 56.69
C GLN A 53 0.28 -2.55 57.62
N ASN A 54 -0.09 -1.30 57.36
CA ASN A 54 0.44 -0.13 58.09
C ASN A 54 -0.56 0.47 59.08
N ASP A 55 -1.77 -0.12 59.26
CA ASP A 55 -2.81 0.28 60.24
C ASP A 55 -3.15 1.78 60.16
N ILE A 56 -3.37 2.29 58.88
CA ILE A 56 -3.66 3.71 58.62
C ILE A 56 -5.18 3.94 58.73
N ASP A 57 -5.55 4.90 59.60
CA ASP A 57 -6.96 5.23 59.79
C ASP A 57 -7.51 6.15 58.67
N ASP A 58 -8.84 6.34 58.66
CA ASP A 58 -9.54 7.11 57.61
C ASP A 58 -9.24 8.60 57.64
N ILE A 59 -8.88 9.13 58.78
CA ILE A 59 -8.55 10.55 58.93
C ILE A 59 -7.17 10.82 58.36
N GLU A 60 -6.18 10.03 58.77
CA GLU A 60 -4.82 10.08 58.25
C GLU A 60 -4.78 9.85 56.75
N LEU A 61 -5.48 8.82 56.25
CA LEU A 61 -5.56 8.53 54.82
C LEU A 61 -6.14 9.69 54.02
N ARG A 62 -7.18 10.35 54.54
CA ARG A 62 -7.78 11.50 53.87
C ARG A 62 -6.83 12.70 53.80
N ASP A 63 -6.09 12.97 54.87
CA ASP A 63 -5.12 14.05 54.93
C ASP A 63 -3.96 13.82 53.94
N GLU A 64 -3.47 12.58 53.88
CA GLU A 64 -2.41 12.23 52.93
C GLU A 64 -2.90 12.22 51.46
N ILE A 65 -4.16 11.84 51.19
CA ILE A 65 -4.79 12.00 49.86
C ILE A 65 -4.86 13.48 49.48
N MET A 66 -5.23 14.37 50.39
CA MET A 66 -5.25 15.82 50.12
C MET A 66 -3.87 16.35 49.79
N LYS A 67 -2.84 15.93 50.54
CA LYS A 67 -1.44 16.30 50.25
C LYS A 67 -1.00 15.78 48.88
N ALA A 68 -1.35 14.53 48.54
CA ALA A 68 -1.09 13.95 47.22
C ALA A 68 -1.79 14.75 46.11
N CYS A 69 -3.06 15.16 46.32
CA CYS A 69 -3.78 16.02 45.37
C CYS A 69 -3.08 17.36 45.14
N TYR A 70 -2.68 18.05 46.20
CA TYR A 70 -1.96 19.33 46.05
C TYR A 70 -0.58 19.17 45.40
N THR A 71 0.09 18.04 45.65
CA THR A 71 1.32 17.71 44.89
C THR A 71 1.03 17.51 43.41
N LEU A 72 -0.04 16.78 43.06
CA LEU A 72 -0.46 16.56 41.67
C LEU A 72 -0.94 17.87 41.01
N VAL A 73 -1.48 18.83 41.76
CA VAL A 73 -1.78 20.19 41.26
C VAL A 73 -0.49 20.95 40.94
N ALA A 74 0.51 20.87 41.83
CA ALA A 74 1.81 21.49 41.58
C ALA A 74 2.57 20.86 40.39
N ASP A 75 2.33 19.57 40.12
CA ASP A 75 2.86 18.85 38.96
C ASP A 75 2.02 19.07 37.69
N GLU A 76 1.00 19.94 37.70
CA GLU A 76 0.09 20.22 36.59
C GLU A 76 -0.66 18.98 36.04
N ILE A 77 -0.83 17.93 36.84
CA ILE A 77 -1.56 16.71 36.48
C ILE A 77 -3.07 16.84 36.71
N ILE A 78 -3.45 17.52 37.79
CA ILE A 78 -4.85 17.81 38.16
C ILE A 78 -5.03 19.30 38.47
N THR A 79 -6.26 19.79 38.42
CA THR A 79 -6.63 21.14 38.84
C THR A 79 -7.72 21.11 39.89
N GLU A 80 -7.71 22.05 40.84
CA GLU A 80 -8.79 22.25 41.79
C GLU A 80 -9.85 23.15 41.12
N ASN A 81 -10.97 22.60 40.71
CA ASN A 81 -12.04 23.34 40.04
C ASN A 81 -13.08 23.94 40.99
N GLN A 82 -13.14 23.46 42.23
CA GLN A 82 -13.90 23.99 43.37
C GLN A 82 -13.14 23.61 44.63
N PRO A 83 -13.25 24.34 45.73
CA PRO A 83 -12.55 24.03 46.99
C PRO A 83 -12.73 22.56 47.40
N GLY A 84 -11.61 21.83 47.50
CA GLY A 84 -11.57 20.40 47.83
C GLY A 84 -12.08 19.46 46.75
N ARG A 85 -12.31 19.92 45.51
CA ARG A 85 -12.68 19.08 44.36
C ARG A 85 -11.63 19.23 43.28
N PHE A 86 -11.07 18.10 42.88
CA PHE A 86 -9.98 18.04 41.92
C PHE A 86 -10.46 17.33 40.65
N LYS A 87 -9.92 17.74 39.52
CA LYS A 87 -10.20 17.23 38.19
C LYS A 87 -8.88 17.03 37.46
N LEU A 88 -8.80 15.97 36.65
CA LEU A 88 -7.67 15.78 35.76
C LEU A 88 -7.51 17.01 34.86
N ILE A 89 -6.31 17.56 34.75
CA ILE A 89 -5.99 18.46 33.66
C ILE A 89 -5.96 17.60 32.44
N PRO A 90 -6.80 17.83 31.40
CA PRO A 90 -6.64 17.11 30.15
C PRO A 90 -5.21 17.37 29.70
N GLU A 91 -4.39 16.34 29.53
CA GLU A 91 -3.23 16.44 28.66
C GLU A 91 -3.74 17.12 27.41
N THR A 92 -3.06 18.16 26.93
CA THR A 92 -3.42 18.84 25.68
C THR A 92 -3.50 17.74 24.64
N ARG A 93 -4.74 17.29 24.33
CA ARG A 93 -4.98 16.15 23.44
C ARG A 93 -4.80 16.63 22.02
N ILE A 94 -3.58 17.00 21.71
CA ILE A 94 -3.16 17.32 20.37
C ILE A 94 -2.66 16.03 19.75
N VAL A 95 -3.27 15.65 18.65
CA VAL A 95 -2.96 14.44 17.90
C VAL A 95 -2.59 14.84 16.48
N GLU A 96 -1.54 14.25 15.97
CA GLU A 96 -1.14 14.40 14.57
C GLU A 96 -1.61 13.19 13.77
N GLY A 97 -2.11 13.42 12.55
CA GLY A 97 -2.57 12.35 11.69
C GLY A 97 -2.92 12.83 10.29
N VAL A 98 -3.27 11.89 9.43
CA VAL A 98 -3.70 12.17 8.05
C VAL A 98 -5.22 12.33 8.02
N ILE A 99 -5.70 13.45 7.46
CA ILE A 99 -7.13 13.73 7.34
C ILE A 99 -7.72 13.13 6.07
N GLU A 100 -8.83 12.42 6.20
CA GLU A 100 -9.64 11.90 5.09
C GLU A 100 -10.98 12.61 5.06
N ILE A 101 -11.22 13.43 4.03
CA ILE A 101 -12.44 14.22 3.86
C ILE A 101 -13.48 13.42 3.07
N THR A 102 -14.69 13.36 3.59
CA THR A 102 -15.84 12.72 2.94
C THR A 102 -16.52 13.68 1.95
N SER A 103 -17.37 13.14 1.08
CA SER A 103 -18.18 13.94 0.14
C SER A 103 -19.16 14.91 0.82
N THR A 104 -19.45 14.72 2.10
CA THR A 104 -20.32 15.61 2.89
C THR A 104 -19.54 16.73 3.61
N GLY A 105 -18.21 16.81 3.43
CA GLY A 105 -17.33 17.79 4.08
C GLY A 105 -16.90 17.41 5.50
N ALA A 106 -17.48 16.39 6.11
CA ALA A 106 -16.95 15.81 7.35
C ALA A 106 -15.64 15.08 7.08
N ALA A 107 -14.81 14.91 8.11
CA ALA A 107 -13.53 14.23 7.93
C ALA A 107 -13.22 13.24 9.06
N TYR A 108 -12.26 12.37 8.78
CA TYR A 108 -11.70 11.44 9.74
C TYR A 108 -10.17 11.61 9.75
N VAL A 109 -9.59 11.66 10.94
CA VAL A 109 -8.14 11.69 11.08
C VAL A 109 -7.65 10.32 11.54
N VAL A 110 -6.86 9.69 10.68
CA VAL A 110 -6.24 8.39 10.93
C VAL A 110 -4.95 8.62 11.73
N ASN A 111 -4.86 7.99 12.90
CA ASN A 111 -3.69 8.05 13.77
C ASN A 111 -3.35 6.64 14.29
N GLN A 112 -2.08 6.26 14.21
CA GLN A 112 -1.62 4.93 14.63
C GLN A 112 -1.72 4.66 16.15
N LEU A 113 -1.88 5.71 16.97
CA LEU A 113 -1.99 5.61 18.43
C LEU A 113 -3.44 5.43 18.91
N HIS A 114 -4.42 5.59 18.04
CA HIS A 114 -5.84 5.42 18.34
C HIS A 114 -6.42 4.23 17.60
N GLU A 115 -7.15 3.37 18.31
CA GLU A 115 -7.84 2.22 17.69
C GLU A 115 -8.95 2.61 16.69
N LYS A 116 -9.46 3.82 16.79
CA LYS A 116 -10.53 4.35 15.93
C LYS A 116 -10.18 5.75 15.44
N ASP A 117 -10.51 6.02 14.18
CA ASP A 117 -10.33 7.32 13.55
C ASP A 117 -11.07 8.42 14.29
N ILE A 118 -10.46 9.61 14.35
CA ILE A 118 -11.00 10.79 15.00
C ILE A 118 -11.96 11.48 14.02
N TYR A 119 -13.19 11.72 14.45
CA TYR A 119 -14.19 12.44 13.65
C TYR A 119 -13.97 13.94 13.73
N ILE A 120 -13.98 14.63 12.59
CA ILE A 120 -13.93 16.09 12.45
C ILE A 120 -15.20 16.55 11.73
N ALA A 121 -15.96 17.41 12.41
CA ALA A 121 -17.16 17.99 11.80
C ALA A 121 -16.77 18.93 10.62
N PRO A 122 -17.63 19.15 9.62
CA PRO A 122 -17.32 19.98 8.46
C PRO A 122 -16.81 21.38 8.81
N ASN A 123 -17.35 22.01 9.83
CA ASN A 123 -16.97 23.36 10.30
C ASN A 123 -15.63 23.37 11.09
N ASN A 124 -15.09 22.20 11.42
CA ASN A 124 -13.89 22.04 12.24
C ASN A 124 -12.69 21.53 11.44
N THR A 125 -12.82 21.40 10.11
CA THR A 125 -11.74 20.99 9.20
C THR A 125 -10.76 22.14 8.91
N GLY A 126 -11.14 23.38 9.20
CA GLY A 126 -10.37 24.57 8.85
C GLY A 126 -10.11 24.65 7.35
N THR A 127 -8.87 24.92 6.97
CA THR A 127 -8.40 24.95 5.58
C THR A 127 -7.76 23.61 5.13
N ALA A 128 -7.97 22.52 5.87
CA ALA A 128 -7.41 21.23 5.54
C ALA A 128 -8.03 20.66 4.25
N LEU A 129 -7.18 20.04 3.44
CA LEU A 129 -7.56 19.30 2.24
C LEU A 129 -7.40 17.80 2.47
N ASN A 130 -8.03 17.01 1.62
CA ASN A 130 -7.99 15.55 1.74
C ASN A 130 -6.54 15.03 1.68
N ARG A 131 -6.17 14.15 2.65
CA ARG A 131 -4.85 13.56 2.87
C ARG A 131 -3.77 14.51 3.41
N ASP A 132 -4.09 15.73 3.79
CA ASP A 132 -3.15 16.58 4.52
C ASP A 132 -2.73 15.91 5.83
N THR A 133 -1.50 16.15 6.28
CA THR A 133 -1.08 15.84 7.65
C THR A 133 -1.46 17.02 8.52
N VAL A 134 -2.29 16.77 9.50
CA VAL A 134 -2.88 17.81 10.36
C VAL A 134 -2.61 17.57 11.83
N ARG A 135 -2.65 18.65 12.60
CA ARG A 135 -2.68 18.63 14.06
C ARG A 135 -4.10 18.91 14.51
N VAL A 136 -4.64 18.05 15.36
CA VAL A 136 -6.03 18.07 15.82
C VAL A 136 -6.07 18.25 17.33
N SER A 137 -6.90 19.18 17.78
CA SER A 137 -7.27 19.32 19.19
C SER A 137 -8.49 18.45 19.48
N LEU A 138 -8.35 17.45 20.36
CA LEU A 138 -9.45 16.55 20.71
C LEU A 138 -10.40 17.19 21.72
N TYR A 139 -11.68 17.09 21.48
CA TYR A 139 -12.70 17.48 22.45
C TYR A 139 -12.76 16.50 23.62
N ALA A 140 -13.33 16.94 24.75
CA ALA A 140 -13.52 16.11 25.93
C ALA A 140 -14.37 14.86 25.59
N HIS A 141 -13.77 13.68 25.74
CA HIS A 141 -14.35 12.41 25.34
C HIS A 141 -15.29 11.85 26.42
N ARG A 142 -16.48 11.37 26.03
CA ARG A 142 -17.34 10.54 26.88
C ARG A 142 -17.05 9.07 26.59
N ALA A 143 -16.88 8.27 27.63
CA ALA A 143 -16.63 6.82 27.49
C ALA A 143 -17.68 6.17 26.59
N GLY A 144 -17.24 5.38 25.59
CA GLY A 144 -18.09 4.69 24.64
C GLY A 144 -18.50 5.47 23.38
N ARG A 145 -18.17 6.75 23.25
CA ARG A 145 -18.36 7.53 22.02
C ARG A 145 -17.07 7.61 21.21
N ARG A 146 -17.19 7.91 19.93
CA ARG A 146 -16.06 8.19 19.03
C ARG A 146 -15.34 9.47 19.46
N ALA A 147 -14.01 9.51 19.29
CA ALA A 147 -13.24 10.74 19.51
C ALA A 147 -13.62 11.79 18.45
N GLU A 148 -13.80 13.03 18.87
CA GLU A 148 -14.12 14.18 18.03
C GLU A 148 -13.11 15.30 18.32
N GLY A 149 -12.85 16.14 17.33
CA GLY A 149 -11.91 17.25 17.47
C GLY A 149 -12.04 18.32 16.39
N GLU A 150 -11.08 19.24 16.38
CA GLU A 150 -10.93 20.29 15.38
C GLU A 150 -9.50 20.35 14.86
N VAL A 151 -9.32 20.65 13.60
CA VAL A 151 -8.01 20.90 13.01
C VAL A 151 -7.52 22.27 13.47
N ILE A 152 -6.37 22.28 14.14
CA ILE A 152 -5.75 23.51 14.63
C ILE A 152 -4.54 23.94 13.81
N GLU A 153 -3.96 23.02 13.01
CA GLU A 153 -2.78 23.31 12.18
C GLU A 153 -2.68 22.30 11.05
N ILE A 154 -2.20 22.76 9.91
CA ILE A 154 -1.82 21.91 8.77
C ILE A 154 -0.30 21.78 8.80
N ILE A 155 0.20 20.61 9.20
CA ILE A 155 1.63 20.34 9.33
C ILE A 155 2.27 20.22 7.95
N LYS A 156 1.56 19.50 7.03
CA LYS A 156 2.03 19.25 5.67
C LYS A 156 0.86 19.10 4.72
N ARG A 157 0.87 19.89 3.66
CA ARG A 157 -0.04 19.67 2.53
C ARG A 157 0.34 18.37 1.80
N PHE A 158 -0.64 17.54 1.53
CA PHE A 158 -0.45 16.36 0.70
C PHE A 158 -0.26 16.76 -0.77
N LYS A 159 -1.03 17.75 -1.23
CA LYS A 159 -1.09 18.17 -2.61
C LYS A 159 -1.33 19.68 -2.68
N THR A 160 -0.59 20.34 -3.57
CA THR A 160 -0.73 21.77 -3.84
C THR A 160 -1.16 22.10 -5.27
N GLU A 161 -1.15 21.10 -6.16
CA GLU A 161 -1.50 21.25 -7.57
C GLU A 161 -2.75 20.43 -7.88
N PHE A 162 -3.70 21.03 -8.59
CA PHE A 162 -5.02 20.46 -8.85
C PHE A 162 -5.37 20.61 -10.31
N ALA A 163 -5.96 19.58 -10.93
CA ALA A 163 -6.54 19.64 -12.26
C ALA A 163 -8.04 19.97 -12.18
N GLY A 164 -8.53 20.74 -13.12
CA GLY A 164 -9.92 21.13 -13.17
C GLY A 164 -10.21 22.15 -14.27
N THR A 165 -11.36 22.80 -14.20
CA THR A 165 -11.87 23.69 -15.24
C THR A 165 -11.94 25.14 -14.73
N LEU A 166 -11.54 26.09 -15.56
CA LEU A 166 -11.65 27.52 -15.27
C LEU A 166 -13.03 28.09 -15.63
N GLN A 167 -13.56 28.89 -14.72
CA GLN A 167 -14.66 29.81 -14.98
C GLN A 167 -14.16 31.24 -14.91
N VAL A 168 -14.03 31.88 -16.06
CA VAL A 168 -13.48 33.25 -16.17
C VAL A 168 -14.57 34.24 -16.48
N SER A 169 -14.66 35.29 -15.67
CA SER A 169 -15.51 36.47 -15.89
C SER A 169 -14.64 37.72 -16.14
N SER A 170 -15.29 38.83 -16.42
CA SER A 170 -14.58 40.11 -16.65
C SER A 170 -13.82 40.64 -15.42
N ARG A 171 -14.13 40.20 -14.22
CA ARG A 171 -13.56 40.73 -12.97
C ARG A 171 -12.83 39.71 -12.13
N HIS A 172 -13.10 38.41 -12.30
CA HIS A 172 -12.55 37.35 -11.48
C HIS A 172 -12.58 36.02 -12.24
N ALA A 173 -11.75 35.12 -11.81
CA ALA A 173 -11.77 33.75 -12.28
C ALA A 173 -11.81 32.78 -11.07
N PHE A 174 -12.50 31.68 -11.26
CA PHE A 174 -12.52 30.57 -10.31
C PHE A 174 -12.10 29.29 -11.01
N PHE A 175 -11.34 28.50 -10.31
CA PHE A 175 -10.99 27.16 -10.72
C PHE A 175 -11.87 26.17 -9.94
N ILE A 176 -12.53 25.29 -10.69
CA ILE A 176 -13.35 24.20 -10.17
C ILE A 176 -12.57 22.91 -10.36
N ALA A 177 -12.15 22.28 -9.25
CA ALA A 177 -11.38 21.05 -9.30
C ALA A 177 -12.21 19.88 -9.87
N ASP A 178 -11.53 19.00 -10.62
CA ASP A 178 -12.12 17.73 -11.01
C ASP A 178 -12.25 16.80 -9.78
N GLY A 179 -13.38 16.13 -9.68
CA GLY A 179 -13.64 15.19 -8.58
C GLY A 179 -14.27 15.82 -7.32
N ASN A 180 -14.86 14.96 -6.49
CA ASN A 180 -15.71 15.37 -5.37
C ASN A 180 -14.96 15.59 -4.03
N ARG A 181 -13.63 15.73 -4.06
CA ARG A 181 -12.82 15.78 -2.84
C ARG A 181 -12.38 17.19 -2.44
N MET A 182 -12.62 18.16 -3.29
CA MET A 182 -12.37 19.58 -3.01
C MET A 182 -13.71 20.30 -2.94
N ASN A 183 -14.11 20.75 -1.75
CA ASN A 183 -15.42 21.33 -1.49
C ASN A 183 -15.44 22.87 -1.69
N VAL A 184 -14.33 23.44 -2.16
CA VAL A 184 -14.19 24.89 -2.35
C VAL A 184 -13.51 25.17 -3.69
N ASP A 185 -13.96 26.23 -4.37
CA ASP A 185 -13.33 26.70 -5.59
C ASP A 185 -12.08 27.51 -5.26
N ILE A 186 -11.07 27.49 -6.14
CA ILE A 186 -9.87 28.31 -5.98
C ILE A 186 -10.06 29.61 -6.74
N PHE A 187 -9.89 30.73 -6.06
CA PHE A 187 -9.86 32.05 -6.70
C PHE A 187 -8.56 32.23 -7.47
N ILE A 188 -8.66 32.64 -8.74
CA ILE A 188 -7.50 32.91 -9.60
C ILE A 188 -7.51 34.40 -9.98
N PRO A 189 -6.52 35.18 -9.55
CA PRO A 189 -6.31 36.54 -10.04
C PRO A 189 -6.16 36.55 -11.57
N LEU A 190 -6.77 37.52 -12.25
CA LEU A 190 -6.76 37.57 -13.74
C LEU A 190 -5.32 37.59 -14.33
N GLN A 191 -4.36 38.19 -13.63
CA GLN A 191 -2.95 38.17 -14.02
C GLN A 191 -2.27 36.79 -13.83
N ALA A 192 -2.87 35.90 -13.06
CA ALA A 192 -2.34 34.56 -12.79
C ALA A 192 -2.95 33.47 -13.72
N LEU A 193 -3.72 33.86 -14.73
CA LEU A 193 -4.33 32.95 -15.71
C LEU A 193 -3.35 32.34 -16.70
N GLN A 194 -2.15 32.91 -16.88
CA GLN A 194 -1.12 32.43 -17.81
C GLN A 194 -1.63 32.19 -19.26
N GLY A 195 -2.62 33.00 -19.70
CA GLY A 195 -3.22 32.88 -21.02
C GLY A 195 -4.40 31.88 -21.14
N ALA A 196 -4.75 31.21 -20.06
CA ALA A 196 -5.92 30.32 -20.05
C ALA A 196 -7.22 31.10 -20.15
N GLY A 197 -8.17 30.56 -20.91
CA GLY A 197 -9.49 31.12 -21.15
C GLY A 197 -10.60 30.46 -20.35
N ASN A 198 -11.81 31.03 -20.51
CA ASN A 198 -12.99 30.46 -19.90
C ASN A 198 -13.29 29.06 -20.45
N GLY A 199 -13.53 28.09 -19.56
CA GLY A 199 -13.81 26.71 -19.90
C GLY A 199 -12.57 25.87 -20.25
N ASP A 200 -11.36 26.40 -20.11
CA ASP A 200 -10.15 25.61 -20.30
C ASP A 200 -9.94 24.64 -19.12
N LYS A 201 -9.46 23.44 -19.44
CA LYS A 201 -8.95 22.48 -18.47
C LYS A 201 -7.50 22.83 -18.15
N VAL A 202 -7.22 23.05 -16.88
CA VAL A 202 -5.93 23.60 -16.43
C VAL A 202 -5.43 22.88 -15.18
N VAL A 203 -4.15 23.07 -14.90
CA VAL A 203 -3.53 22.78 -13.61
C VAL A 203 -3.36 24.09 -12.85
N VAL A 204 -3.86 24.11 -11.63
CA VAL A 204 -3.74 25.25 -10.72
C VAL A 204 -2.88 24.85 -9.52
N ARG A 205 -1.91 25.69 -9.18
CA ARG A 205 -1.17 25.61 -7.92
C ARG A 205 -1.82 26.50 -6.88
N LEU A 206 -2.13 25.96 -5.72
CA LEU A 206 -2.59 26.70 -4.55
C LEU A 206 -1.42 27.52 -3.99
N THR A 207 -1.57 28.84 -3.93
CA THR A 207 -0.53 29.77 -3.49
C THR A 207 -0.75 30.22 -2.05
N HIS A 208 -1.97 30.57 -1.70
CA HIS A 208 -2.31 31.09 -0.39
C HIS A 208 -3.76 30.74 -0.02
N TRP A 209 -4.01 30.57 1.29
CA TRP A 209 -5.37 30.43 1.83
C TRP A 209 -5.51 31.29 3.07
N PRO A 210 -6.06 32.52 2.96
CA PRO A 210 -6.29 33.37 4.12
C PRO A 210 -7.27 32.72 5.10
N GLU A 211 -7.01 32.84 6.41
CA GLU A 211 -7.84 32.22 7.46
C GLU A 211 -9.29 32.70 7.45
N ASP A 212 -9.50 33.96 7.07
CA ASP A 212 -10.80 34.66 6.97
C ASP A 212 -11.43 34.56 5.57
N SER A 213 -10.77 33.89 4.60
CA SER A 213 -11.31 33.68 3.26
C SER A 213 -11.96 32.30 3.12
N LYS A 214 -13.16 32.27 2.53
CA LYS A 214 -13.83 31.03 2.20
C LYS A 214 -13.11 30.26 1.09
N ASN A 215 -12.50 30.97 0.15
CA ASN A 215 -11.84 30.43 -1.03
C ASN A 215 -10.34 30.64 -0.94
N PRO A 216 -9.52 29.61 -1.24
CA PRO A 216 -8.07 29.78 -1.41
C PRO A 216 -7.74 30.54 -2.69
N GLU A 217 -6.53 31.08 -2.77
CA GLU A 217 -5.96 31.68 -3.97
C GLU A 217 -4.99 30.72 -4.67
N GLY A 218 -4.95 30.80 -6.00
CA GLY A 218 -4.07 29.98 -6.81
C GLY A 218 -3.62 30.65 -8.10
N GLU A 219 -2.73 29.98 -8.80
CA GLU A 219 -2.23 30.39 -10.12
C GLU A 219 -2.32 29.23 -11.12
N VAL A 220 -2.62 29.51 -12.37
CA VAL A 220 -2.55 28.52 -13.43
C VAL A 220 -1.05 28.24 -13.72
N ILE A 221 -0.66 26.97 -13.72
CA ILE A 221 0.71 26.55 -14.03
C ILE A 221 0.81 25.78 -15.34
N ASN A 222 -0.31 25.19 -15.80
CA ASN A 222 -0.36 24.48 -17.08
C ASN A 222 -1.78 24.52 -17.66
N ILE A 223 -1.88 24.60 -19.00
CA ILE A 223 -3.12 24.47 -19.75
C ILE A 223 -3.11 23.08 -20.39
N LEU A 224 -4.08 22.25 -20.04
CA LEU A 224 -4.16 20.86 -20.52
C LEU A 224 -4.91 20.75 -21.85
N GLY A 225 -5.88 21.63 -22.11
CA GLY A 225 -6.72 21.61 -23.30
C GLY A 225 -8.17 21.96 -23.01
N LYS A 226 -9.08 21.38 -23.76
CA LYS A 226 -10.53 21.53 -23.54
C LYS A 226 -11.10 20.32 -22.80
N PRO A 227 -12.11 20.50 -21.95
CA PRO A 227 -12.84 19.38 -21.34
C PRO A 227 -13.36 18.41 -22.41
N GLY A 228 -13.17 17.12 -22.18
CA GLY A 228 -13.56 16.04 -23.10
C GLY A 228 -12.50 15.67 -24.14
N GLU A 229 -11.43 16.42 -24.28
CA GLU A 229 -10.27 15.98 -25.06
C GLU A 229 -9.52 14.88 -24.31
N ASN A 230 -9.25 13.73 -24.99
CA ASN A 230 -8.65 12.57 -24.34
C ASN A 230 -7.34 12.91 -23.61
N ASN A 231 -6.44 13.64 -24.25
CA ASN A 231 -5.17 14.06 -23.65
C ASN A 231 -5.38 14.88 -22.37
N ALA A 232 -6.26 15.89 -22.43
CA ALA A 232 -6.54 16.77 -21.30
C ALA A 232 -7.14 15.99 -20.11
N GLU A 233 -8.03 15.04 -20.39
CA GLU A 233 -8.65 14.22 -19.34
C GLU A 233 -7.64 13.22 -18.72
N MET A 234 -6.81 12.56 -19.53
CA MET A 234 -5.78 11.65 -19.03
C MET A 234 -4.74 12.38 -18.18
N ASP A 235 -4.25 13.53 -18.63
CA ASP A 235 -3.29 14.35 -17.88
C ASP A 235 -3.92 14.87 -16.57
N ALA A 236 -5.19 15.28 -16.61
CA ALA A 236 -5.92 15.68 -15.40
C ALA A 236 -6.02 14.54 -14.36
N ILE A 237 -6.33 13.32 -14.81
CA ILE A 237 -6.36 12.13 -13.94
C ILE A 237 -4.99 11.89 -13.31
N LEU A 238 -3.92 11.92 -14.08
CA LEU A 238 -2.56 11.73 -13.57
C LEU A 238 -2.20 12.76 -12.50
N ILE A 239 -2.48 14.03 -12.76
CA ILE A 239 -2.25 15.11 -11.80
C ILE A 239 -3.11 14.96 -10.57
N GLU A 240 -4.39 14.55 -10.71
CA GLU A 240 -5.25 14.31 -9.56
C GLU A 240 -4.67 13.27 -8.61
N TYR A 241 -4.07 12.21 -9.16
CA TYR A 241 -3.43 11.14 -8.37
C TYR A 241 -1.99 11.45 -7.96
N GLY A 242 -1.44 12.63 -8.35
CA GLY A 242 -0.12 13.09 -7.96
C GLY A 242 1.02 12.48 -8.77
N PHE A 243 0.74 11.99 -9.99
CA PHE A 243 1.76 11.50 -10.91
C PHE A 243 2.33 12.64 -11.72
N PRO A 244 3.66 12.90 -11.63
CA PRO A 244 4.31 13.91 -12.45
C PRO A 244 4.35 13.48 -13.92
N LEU A 245 4.02 14.37 -14.84
CA LEU A 245 3.96 14.06 -16.27
C LEU A 245 5.36 13.93 -16.89
N PRO A 246 6.19 14.97 -17.03
CA PRO A 246 7.53 14.83 -17.59
C PRO A 246 8.55 14.38 -16.54
N PHE A 247 9.64 13.77 -17.00
CA PHE A 247 10.81 13.62 -16.16
C PHE A 247 11.56 14.95 -16.05
N PRO A 248 12.17 15.24 -14.88
CA PRO A 248 13.08 16.39 -14.78
C PRO A 248 14.25 16.29 -15.76
N ASP A 249 14.70 17.42 -16.29
CA ASP A 249 15.81 17.49 -17.25
C ASP A 249 17.09 16.78 -16.76
N VAL A 250 17.38 16.84 -15.47
CA VAL A 250 18.54 16.17 -14.88
C VAL A 250 18.44 14.65 -15.02
N VAL A 251 17.24 14.09 -14.88
CA VAL A 251 16.94 12.65 -15.00
C VAL A 251 17.11 12.21 -16.46
N GLU A 252 16.54 12.96 -17.41
CA GLU A 252 16.69 12.69 -18.83
C GLU A 252 18.17 12.77 -19.29
N LYS A 253 18.94 13.75 -18.79
CA LYS A 253 20.37 13.87 -19.06
C LYS A 253 21.19 12.71 -18.45
N GLU A 254 20.81 12.21 -17.28
CA GLU A 254 21.44 10.99 -16.72
C GLU A 254 21.12 9.76 -17.56
N ALA A 255 19.86 9.54 -17.90
CA ALA A 255 19.44 8.44 -18.75
C ALA A 255 20.16 8.46 -20.10
N ALA A 256 20.28 9.65 -20.72
CA ALA A 256 20.97 9.83 -22.00
C ALA A 256 22.44 9.39 -22.00
N LYS A 257 23.12 9.41 -20.85
CA LYS A 257 24.52 8.98 -20.71
C LYS A 257 24.71 7.46 -20.63
N ILE A 258 23.67 6.70 -20.35
CA ILE A 258 23.77 5.24 -20.23
C ILE A 258 24.01 4.65 -21.64
N PRO A 259 25.10 3.89 -21.83
CA PRO A 259 25.41 3.30 -23.13
C PRO A 259 24.46 2.13 -23.45
N PHE A 260 24.18 1.92 -24.72
CA PHE A 260 23.47 0.72 -25.19
C PHE A 260 24.38 -0.51 -25.19
N GLU A 261 25.66 -0.32 -25.44
CA GLU A 261 26.65 -1.40 -25.50
C GLU A 261 27.03 -1.87 -24.11
N ILE A 262 27.09 -3.19 -23.94
CA ILE A 262 27.50 -3.83 -22.69
C ILE A 262 29.01 -4.10 -22.75
N PRO A 263 29.81 -3.52 -21.83
CA PRO A 263 31.24 -3.75 -21.80
C PRO A 263 31.60 -5.25 -21.62
N ALA A 264 32.62 -5.73 -22.34
CA ALA A 264 33.06 -7.14 -22.29
C ALA A 264 33.44 -7.60 -20.86
N ALA A 265 33.94 -6.70 -20.02
CA ALA A 265 34.22 -7.00 -18.61
C ALA A 265 32.95 -7.34 -17.81
N VAL A 266 31.82 -6.67 -18.10
CA VAL A 266 30.52 -6.92 -17.45
C VAL A 266 29.99 -8.28 -17.85
N THR A 267 30.05 -8.63 -19.14
CA THR A 267 29.58 -9.94 -19.63
C THR A 267 30.41 -11.10 -19.07
N LYS A 268 31.74 -10.94 -18.97
CA LYS A 268 32.65 -11.96 -18.40
C LYS A 268 32.36 -12.26 -16.92
N ALA A 269 31.85 -11.30 -16.17
CA ALA A 269 31.52 -11.48 -14.75
C ALA A 269 30.16 -12.17 -14.53
N ARG A 270 29.43 -12.51 -15.58
CA ARG A 270 28.09 -13.07 -15.54
C ARG A 270 28.04 -14.48 -16.14
N LYS A 271 27.06 -15.29 -15.74
CA LYS A 271 26.79 -16.56 -16.39
C LYS A 271 26.19 -16.29 -17.78
N ASP A 272 26.79 -16.87 -18.81
CA ASP A 272 26.47 -16.60 -20.21
C ASP A 272 25.37 -17.54 -20.72
N PHE A 273 24.20 -17.00 -21.04
CA PHE A 273 23.05 -17.67 -21.65
C PHE A 273 22.80 -17.26 -23.11
N ARG A 274 23.68 -16.49 -23.73
CA ARG A 274 23.48 -15.96 -25.09
C ARG A 274 23.34 -17.04 -26.16
N LYS A 275 23.83 -18.24 -25.89
CA LYS A 275 23.72 -19.41 -26.81
C LYS A 275 22.58 -20.36 -26.43
N THR A 276 21.82 -20.05 -25.39
CA THR A 276 20.66 -20.84 -24.96
C THR A 276 19.40 -20.25 -25.59
N THR A 277 18.53 -21.09 -26.15
CA THR A 277 17.24 -20.66 -26.69
C THR A 277 16.48 -19.85 -25.64
N THR A 278 16.29 -18.57 -25.91
CA THR A 278 15.68 -17.60 -24.98
C THR A 278 14.65 -16.75 -25.74
N PHE A 279 13.50 -16.50 -25.12
CA PHE A 279 12.42 -15.73 -25.71
C PHE A 279 11.56 -15.07 -24.63
N THR A 280 10.77 -14.06 -25.03
CA THR A 280 9.76 -13.39 -24.20
C THR A 280 8.35 -13.70 -24.70
N ILE A 281 7.35 -13.60 -23.80
CA ILE A 281 5.91 -13.70 -24.15
C ILE A 281 5.19 -12.55 -23.45
N ASP A 282 4.74 -11.57 -24.24
CA ASP A 282 4.26 -10.28 -23.73
C ASP A 282 2.96 -9.83 -24.41
N PRO A 283 2.23 -8.82 -23.88
CA PRO A 283 1.14 -8.16 -24.60
C PRO A 283 1.61 -7.59 -25.95
N ALA A 284 0.73 -7.53 -26.95
CA ALA A 284 1.06 -7.05 -28.30
C ALA A 284 1.61 -5.61 -28.30
N ASP A 285 1.08 -4.77 -27.43
CA ASP A 285 1.39 -3.35 -27.24
C ASP A 285 2.58 -3.07 -26.31
N ALA A 286 3.12 -4.08 -25.60
CA ALA A 286 4.25 -3.92 -24.70
C ALA A 286 5.53 -3.52 -25.43
N LYS A 287 6.34 -2.65 -24.77
CA LYS A 287 7.67 -2.22 -25.20
C LYS A 287 8.73 -2.50 -24.14
N ASP A 288 8.31 -2.72 -22.91
CA ASP A 288 9.06 -2.98 -21.68
C ASP A 288 9.00 -4.48 -21.36
N PHE A 289 9.89 -5.25 -21.98
CA PHE A 289 9.97 -6.72 -21.75
C PHE A 289 10.82 -6.97 -20.52
N ASP A 290 10.18 -7.20 -19.38
CA ASP A 290 10.85 -7.31 -18.08
C ASP A 290 11.36 -8.73 -17.81
N ASP A 291 10.75 -9.76 -18.39
CA ASP A 291 11.06 -11.16 -18.16
C ASP A 291 11.22 -11.95 -19.45
N ALA A 292 12.09 -12.97 -19.39
CA ALA A 292 12.33 -13.90 -20.46
C ALA A 292 12.49 -15.32 -19.93
N LEU A 293 12.15 -16.31 -20.74
CA LEU A 293 12.39 -17.72 -20.46
C LEU A 293 13.48 -18.27 -21.36
N SER A 294 14.43 -19.01 -20.79
CA SER A 294 15.36 -19.84 -21.57
C SER A 294 15.07 -21.31 -21.37
N PHE A 295 15.30 -22.10 -22.42
CA PHE A 295 15.02 -23.52 -22.44
C PHE A 295 16.18 -24.31 -23.05
N LYS A 296 16.56 -25.41 -22.38
CA LYS A 296 17.54 -26.35 -22.89
C LYS A 296 17.23 -27.77 -22.40
N LYS A 297 17.12 -28.71 -23.33
CA LYS A 297 16.99 -30.15 -23.02
C LYS A 297 18.35 -30.71 -22.62
N LEU A 298 18.42 -31.37 -21.46
CA LEU A 298 19.63 -31.99 -20.93
C LEU A 298 19.76 -33.45 -21.37
N LYS A 299 20.99 -33.99 -21.33
CA LYS A 299 21.29 -35.38 -21.75
C LYS A 299 20.59 -36.43 -20.86
N ASN A 300 20.29 -36.11 -19.63
CA ASN A 300 19.59 -36.99 -18.67
C ASN A 300 18.05 -36.98 -18.86
N GLY A 301 17.54 -36.28 -19.86
CA GLY A 301 16.10 -36.13 -20.12
C GLY A 301 15.39 -35.05 -19.31
N HIS A 302 16.09 -34.35 -18.42
CA HIS A 302 15.58 -33.16 -17.73
C HIS A 302 15.69 -31.92 -18.61
N TYR A 303 15.19 -30.80 -18.08
CA TYR A 303 15.19 -29.50 -18.74
C TYR A 303 15.89 -28.46 -17.87
N GLU A 304 16.86 -27.73 -18.43
CA GLU A 304 17.38 -26.51 -17.82
C GLU A 304 16.48 -25.36 -18.28
N ILE A 305 15.83 -24.71 -17.32
CA ILE A 305 14.93 -23.59 -17.57
C ILE A 305 15.43 -22.38 -16.79
N GLY A 306 15.74 -21.30 -17.51
CA GLY A 306 16.12 -20.02 -16.92
C GLY A 306 14.94 -19.05 -16.95
N ILE A 307 14.74 -18.38 -15.83
CA ILE A 307 13.78 -17.29 -15.68
C ILE A 307 14.63 -16.04 -15.47
N HIS A 308 14.63 -15.16 -16.44
CA HIS A 308 15.54 -14.02 -16.54
C HIS A 308 14.76 -12.74 -16.36
N ILE A 309 15.13 -11.93 -15.35
CA ILE A 309 14.53 -10.63 -15.09
C ILE A 309 15.56 -9.54 -15.42
N ALA A 310 15.15 -8.48 -16.07
CA ALA A 310 16.01 -7.35 -16.41
C ALA A 310 16.77 -6.83 -15.18
N ASP A 311 18.12 -6.74 -15.27
CA ASP A 311 18.97 -6.27 -14.18
C ASP A 311 19.03 -4.73 -14.15
N VAL A 312 17.92 -4.09 -13.80
CA VAL A 312 17.80 -2.63 -13.67
C VAL A 312 18.83 -2.08 -12.69
N SER A 313 19.14 -2.84 -11.63
CA SER A 313 20.09 -2.46 -10.57
C SER A 313 21.55 -2.33 -11.06
N HIS A 314 21.85 -2.82 -12.26
CA HIS A 314 23.14 -2.59 -12.89
C HIS A 314 23.30 -1.14 -13.39
N TYR A 315 22.20 -0.55 -13.85
CA TYR A 315 22.18 0.78 -14.47
C TYR A 315 21.77 1.89 -13.50
N LEU A 316 20.99 1.54 -12.47
CA LEU A 316 20.45 2.47 -11.50
C LEU A 316 21.12 2.26 -10.14
N THR A 317 21.67 3.34 -9.56
CA THR A 317 22.34 3.34 -8.26
C THR A 317 21.80 4.43 -7.35
N GLU A 318 21.86 4.24 -6.03
CA GLU A 318 21.28 5.13 -4.98
C GLU A 318 21.68 6.62 -5.05
N LYS A 319 22.78 6.96 -5.78
CA LYS A 319 23.29 8.34 -5.87
C LYS A 319 22.75 9.12 -7.08
N MET A 320 22.00 8.46 -7.95
CA MET A 320 21.52 9.06 -9.19
C MET A 320 20.24 9.87 -8.95
N ALA A 321 20.09 10.98 -9.70
CA ALA A 321 18.84 11.74 -9.71
C ALA A 321 17.67 10.88 -10.24
N MET A 322 17.97 9.99 -11.19
CA MET A 322 17.02 9.03 -11.76
C MET A 322 16.52 8.02 -10.71
N GLU A 323 17.35 7.59 -9.76
CA GLU A 323 16.92 6.72 -8.67
C GLU A 323 15.96 7.45 -7.71
N LYS A 324 16.30 8.68 -7.35
CA LYS A 324 15.43 9.51 -6.50
C LYS A 324 14.06 9.73 -7.14
N GLU A 325 14.03 10.03 -8.45
CA GLU A 325 12.78 10.18 -9.21
C GLU A 325 11.98 8.87 -9.25
N ALA A 326 12.65 7.73 -9.49
CA ALA A 326 12.01 6.42 -9.47
C ALA A 326 11.44 6.07 -8.09
N TYR A 327 12.14 6.43 -7.02
CA TYR A 327 11.66 6.27 -5.64
C TYR A 327 10.39 7.10 -5.35
N GLU A 328 10.36 8.35 -5.84
CA GLU A 328 9.20 9.24 -5.68
C GLU A 328 7.99 8.78 -6.53
N ARG A 329 8.21 8.30 -7.76
CA ARG A 329 7.15 7.72 -8.62
C ARG A 329 6.63 6.39 -8.09
N ALA A 330 7.48 5.58 -7.51
CA ALA A 330 7.23 4.28 -6.90
C ALA A 330 6.67 3.19 -7.85
N THR A 331 6.07 3.54 -8.97
CA THR A 331 5.44 2.60 -9.93
C THR A 331 5.34 3.21 -11.33
N SER A 332 5.21 2.36 -12.34
CA SER A 332 4.70 2.76 -13.65
C SER A 332 3.17 2.75 -13.64
N VAL A 333 2.54 3.69 -14.33
CA VAL A 333 1.07 3.80 -14.41
C VAL A 333 0.64 3.53 -15.85
N TYR A 334 -0.23 2.54 -16.01
CA TYR A 334 -0.77 2.12 -17.31
C TYR A 334 -2.17 2.72 -17.45
N LEU A 335 -2.32 3.68 -18.35
CA LEU A 335 -3.60 4.21 -18.77
C LEU A 335 -4.12 3.44 -19.99
N VAL A 336 -5.27 3.83 -20.49
CA VAL A 336 -5.91 3.16 -21.62
C VAL A 336 -5.07 3.29 -22.90
N ASP A 337 -4.46 4.45 -23.12
CA ASP A 337 -3.79 4.87 -24.35
C ASP A 337 -2.28 5.07 -24.18
N ARG A 338 -1.78 5.14 -22.93
CA ARG A 338 -0.37 5.46 -22.66
C ARG A 338 0.13 4.86 -21.35
N VAL A 339 1.45 4.82 -21.22
CA VAL A 339 2.14 4.42 -19.99
C VAL A 339 2.94 5.62 -19.47
N ILE A 340 2.81 5.91 -18.17
CA ILE A 340 3.69 6.83 -17.46
C ILE A 340 4.71 5.98 -16.71
N PRO A 341 5.93 5.84 -17.25
CA PRO A 341 6.90 4.89 -16.71
C PRO A 341 7.55 5.41 -15.43
N MET A 342 7.97 4.48 -14.55
CA MET A 342 8.75 4.80 -13.35
C MET A 342 10.17 5.25 -13.69
N LEU A 343 10.73 4.78 -14.80
CA LEU A 343 12.05 5.11 -15.31
C LEU A 343 11.94 5.68 -16.73
N PRO A 344 12.88 6.55 -17.16
CA PRO A 344 12.91 7.07 -18.51
C PRO A 344 12.84 5.96 -19.57
N GLU A 345 12.18 6.24 -20.69
CA GLU A 345 11.95 5.24 -21.76
C GLU A 345 13.25 4.63 -22.30
N LYS A 346 14.36 5.36 -22.26
CA LYS A 346 15.67 4.81 -22.62
C LYS A 346 16.05 3.58 -21.78
N LEU A 347 15.65 3.56 -20.51
CA LEU A 347 15.85 2.38 -19.66
C LEU A 347 14.72 1.38 -19.84
N SER A 348 13.47 1.79 -19.59
CA SER A 348 12.34 0.88 -19.56
C SER A 348 12.08 0.18 -20.89
N ASN A 349 12.14 0.92 -22.03
CA ASN A 349 11.78 0.40 -23.35
C ASN A 349 13.00 -0.09 -24.17
N HIS A 350 14.24 0.22 -23.73
CA HIS A 350 15.44 -0.08 -24.51
C HIS A 350 16.50 -0.83 -23.70
N VAL A 351 17.24 -0.17 -22.82
CA VAL A 351 18.43 -0.75 -22.19
C VAL A 351 18.08 -1.93 -21.30
N CYS A 352 17.03 -1.81 -20.50
CA CYS A 352 16.56 -2.90 -19.61
C CYS A 352 15.59 -3.86 -20.31
N SER A 353 14.82 -3.40 -21.30
CA SER A 353 13.87 -4.24 -22.02
C SER A 353 14.58 -5.40 -22.73
N LEU A 354 14.12 -6.64 -22.49
CA LEU A 354 14.72 -7.90 -23.00
C LEU A 354 14.36 -8.14 -24.47
N ARG A 355 14.66 -7.12 -25.30
CA ARG A 355 14.33 -7.12 -26.73
C ARG A 355 14.99 -8.26 -27.49
N PRO A 356 14.31 -8.83 -28.51
CA PRO A 356 14.89 -9.87 -29.34
C PRO A 356 16.09 -9.34 -30.13
N TYR A 357 17.07 -10.24 -30.36
CA TYR A 357 18.29 -10.00 -31.13
C TYR A 357 19.27 -8.99 -30.50
N GLU A 358 19.16 -8.79 -29.18
CA GLU A 358 20.04 -7.92 -28.41
C GLU A 358 20.60 -8.67 -27.19
N ASP A 359 21.88 -8.41 -26.84
CA ASP A 359 22.43 -8.87 -25.56
C ASP A 359 21.84 -8.05 -24.43
N LYS A 360 21.36 -8.72 -23.36
CA LYS A 360 20.74 -8.05 -22.20
C LYS A 360 21.28 -8.60 -20.90
N LEU A 361 21.39 -7.69 -19.91
CA LEU A 361 21.80 -8.03 -18.56
C LEU A 361 20.59 -8.42 -17.72
N CYS A 362 20.69 -9.58 -17.06
CA CYS A 362 19.61 -10.09 -16.22
C CYS A 362 20.11 -10.52 -14.85
N PHE A 363 19.17 -10.58 -13.91
CA PHE A 363 19.26 -11.39 -12.72
C PHE A 363 18.33 -12.59 -12.89
N SER A 364 18.83 -13.80 -12.68
CA SER A 364 18.15 -15.01 -13.14
C SER A 364 18.02 -16.08 -12.08
N ALA A 365 16.89 -16.79 -12.13
CA ALA A 365 16.68 -18.05 -11.45
C ALA A 365 16.74 -19.16 -12.51
N VAL A 366 17.63 -20.13 -12.33
CA VAL A 366 17.83 -21.24 -13.27
C VAL A 366 17.56 -22.55 -12.56
N PHE A 367 16.70 -23.36 -13.16
CA PHE A 367 16.22 -24.62 -12.59
C PHE A 367 16.54 -25.79 -13.51
N GLU A 368 16.99 -26.90 -12.93
CA GLU A 368 16.88 -28.21 -13.58
C GLU A 368 15.55 -28.82 -13.14
N ILE A 369 14.68 -29.13 -14.11
CA ILE A 369 13.31 -29.64 -13.87
C ILE A 369 13.15 -30.97 -14.61
N ASP A 370 12.57 -31.98 -13.92
CA ASP A 370 12.24 -33.27 -14.54
C ASP A 370 10.94 -33.22 -15.38
N ALA A 371 10.64 -34.30 -16.07
CA ALA A 371 9.42 -34.41 -16.89
C ALA A 371 8.09 -34.37 -16.10
N LYS A 372 8.14 -34.43 -14.76
CA LYS A 372 7.01 -34.34 -13.83
C LYS A 372 6.89 -32.96 -13.17
N ALA A 373 7.68 -31.99 -13.66
CA ALA A 373 7.75 -30.63 -13.11
C ALA A 373 8.32 -30.55 -11.68
N ASN A 374 9.13 -31.53 -11.24
CA ASN A 374 9.86 -31.42 -9.98
C ASN A 374 11.17 -30.66 -10.21
N VAL A 375 11.48 -29.71 -9.34
CA VAL A 375 12.78 -29.01 -9.32
C VAL A 375 13.83 -29.93 -8.71
N ILE A 376 14.89 -30.21 -9.46
CA ILE A 376 16.01 -31.05 -9.07
C ILE A 376 17.16 -30.20 -8.51
N THR A 377 17.53 -29.13 -9.24
CA THR A 377 18.55 -28.16 -8.81
C THR A 377 18.09 -26.76 -9.10
N GLU A 378 18.62 -25.80 -8.34
CA GLU A 378 18.36 -24.38 -8.49
C GLU A 378 19.64 -23.55 -8.40
N TRP A 379 19.73 -22.49 -9.20
CA TRP A 379 20.82 -21.53 -9.18
C TRP A 379 20.29 -20.12 -9.38
N TYR A 380 20.87 -19.14 -8.66
CA TYR A 380 20.48 -17.73 -8.74
C TYR A 380 21.70 -16.85 -8.96
N GLY A 381 21.60 -15.86 -9.82
CA GLY A 381 22.69 -14.92 -10.04
C GLY A 381 22.53 -14.07 -11.29
N ARG A 382 23.55 -13.25 -11.52
CA ARG A 382 23.60 -12.35 -12.68
C ARG A 382 23.98 -13.11 -13.94
N THR A 383 23.23 -12.83 -15.01
CA THR A 383 23.41 -13.48 -16.32
C THR A 383 23.51 -12.44 -17.42
N VAL A 384 23.93 -12.87 -18.59
CA VAL A 384 23.75 -12.18 -19.86
C VAL A 384 22.99 -13.13 -20.79
N ILE A 385 21.94 -12.64 -21.41
CA ILE A 385 21.07 -13.39 -22.34
C ILE A 385 21.10 -12.75 -23.73
N HIS A 386 20.63 -13.51 -24.72
CA HIS A 386 20.33 -13.04 -26.07
C HIS A 386 18.97 -13.64 -26.48
N SER A 387 17.91 -12.86 -26.42
CA SER A 387 16.58 -13.31 -26.82
C SER A 387 16.51 -13.47 -28.34
N ILE A 388 16.01 -14.60 -28.82
CA ILE A 388 15.90 -14.88 -30.26
C ILE A 388 14.49 -14.66 -30.81
N LYS A 389 13.51 -14.47 -29.93
CA LYS A 389 12.10 -14.27 -30.33
C LYS A 389 11.34 -13.53 -29.24
N ARG A 390 10.51 -12.61 -29.65
CA ARG A 390 9.43 -12.06 -28.84
C ARG A 390 8.11 -12.63 -29.36
N PHE A 391 7.35 -13.31 -28.50
CA PHE A 391 5.97 -13.70 -28.77
C PHE A 391 5.00 -12.70 -28.18
N THR A 392 3.88 -12.50 -28.86
CA THR A 392 2.66 -12.03 -28.17
C THR A 392 2.00 -13.20 -27.46
N TYR A 393 1.16 -12.92 -26.44
CA TYR A 393 0.36 -13.99 -25.80
C TYR A 393 -0.50 -14.74 -26.82
N GLU A 394 -1.00 -14.06 -27.83
CA GLU A 394 -1.83 -14.62 -28.91
C GLU A 394 -1.03 -15.54 -29.84
N GLU A 395 0.19 -15.16 -30.22
CA GLU A 395 1.10 -16.01 -31.01
C GLU A 395 1.50 -17.25 -30.22
N ALA A 396 1.93 -17.11 -28.96
CA ALA A 396 2.27 -18.25 -28.12
C ALA A 396 1.06 -19.19 -27.92
N GLN A 397 -0.15 -18.63 -27.76
CA GLN A 397 -1.37 -19.40 -27.64
C GLN A 397 -1.67 -20.19 -28.93
N THR A 398 -1.46 -19.58 -30.08
CA THR A 398 -1.62 -20.28 -31.39
C THR A 398 -0.64 -21.44 -31.49
N VAL A 399 0.62 -21.28 -31.09
CA VAL A 399 1.59 -22.39 -31.04
C VAL A 399 1.10 -23.51 -30.12
N ILE A 400 0.60 -23.16 -28.92
CA ILE A 400 0.07 -24.15 -27.96
C ILE A 400 -1.13 -24.91 -28.52
N GLU A 401 -2.06 -24.23 -29.18
CA GLU A 401 -3.31 -24.82 -29.69
C GLU A 401 -3.12 -25.64 -30.99
N THR A 402 -2.23 -25.17 -31.87
CA THR A 402 -2.11 -25.73 -33.22
C THR A 402 -0.87 -26.59 -33.45
N GLY A 403 0.16 -26.41 -32.61
CA GLY A 403 1.46 -27.03 -32.84
C GLY A 403 2.22 -26.45 -34.05
N VAL A 404 1.85 -25.26 -34.52
CA VAL A 404 2.46 -24.58 -35.68
C VAL A 404 3.01 -23.21 -35.26
N GLY A 405 4.25 -22.92 -35.62
CA GLY A 405 4.90 -21.63 -35.32
C GLY A 405 6.38 -21.80 -34.98
N ASP A 406 6.94 -20.77 -34.36
CA ASP A 406 8.32 -20.78 -33.88
C ASP A 406 8.44 -21.50 -32.53
N LEU A 407 9.56 -22.19 -32.30
CA LEU A 407 9.92 -22.78 -31.00
C LEU A 407 8.82 -23.71 -30.43
N VAL A 408 8.19 -24.52 -31.32
CA VAL A 408 7.04 -25.37 -30.96
C VAL A 408 7.38 -26.33 -29.82
N ASP A 409 8.53 -27.00 -29.88
CA ASP A 409 8.95 -28.00 -28.89
C ASP A 409 9.18 -27.35 -27.53
N GLU A 410 9.81 -26.16 -27.52
CA GLU A 410 10.09 -25.38 -26.30
C GLU A 410 8.79 -24.90 -25.67
N VAL A 411 7.91 -24.24 -26.43
CA VAL A 411 6.63 -23.70 -25.96
C VAL A 411 5.73 -24.80 -25.44
N HIS A 412 5.59 -25.92 -26.16
CA HIS A 412 4.78 -27.08 -25.73
C HIS A 412 5.35 -27.71 -24.43
N THR A 413 6.67 -27.89 -24.35
CA THR A 413 7.29 -28.48 -23.15
C THR A 413 7.09 -27.57 -21.95
N LEU A 414 7.33 -26.27 -22.10
CA LEU A 414 7.14 -25.29 -21.02
C LEU A 414 5.66 -25.21 -20.62
N ASN A 415 4.72 -25.20 -21.58
CA ASN A 415 3.29 -25.20 -21.25
C ASN A 415 2.89 -26.46 -20.48
N LYS A 416 3.36 -27.64 -20.90
CA LYS A 416 3.09 -28.90 -20.19
C LYS A 416 3.58 -28.86 -18.73
N LEU A 417 4.80 -28.36 -18.51
CA LEU A 417 5.36 -28.21 -17.17
C LEU A 417 4.58 -27.19 -16.34
N ALA A 418 4.22 -26.05 -16.94
CA ALA A 418 3.41 -25.01 -16.29
C ALA A 418 2.04 -25.55 -15.85
N GLN A 419 1.35 -26.31 -16.70
CA GLN A 419 0.05 -26.91 -16.34
C GLN A 419 0.19 -27.93 -15.19
N MET A 420 1.29 -28.70 -15.13
CA MET A 420 1.57 -29.59 -13.99
C MET A 420 1.81 -28.82 -12.71
N MET A 421 2.61 -27.75 -12.75
CA MET A 421 2.86 -26.87 -11.61
C MET A 421 1.56 -26.21 -11.11
N ARG A 422 0.73 -25.73 -12.06
CA ARG A 422 -0.57 -25.14 -11.78
C ARG A 422 -1.51 -26.14 -11.10
N ALA A 423 -1.62 -27.35 -11.63
CA ALA A 423 -2.45 -28.40 -11.03
C ALA A 423 -2.02 -28.72 -9.59
N ASN A 424 -0.70 -28.81 -9.34
CA ASN A 424 -0.17 -29.03 -8.01
C ASN A 424 -0.45 -27.85 -7.07
N ARG A 425 -0.35 -26.61 -7.54
CA ARG A 425 -0.67 -25.40 -6.78
C ARG A 425 -2.13 -25.38 -6.34
N PHE A 426 -3.06 -25.74 -7.23
CA PHE A 426 -4.50 -25.84 -6.90
C PHE A 426 -4.80 -26.95 -5.91
N LYS A 427 -4.12 -28.09 -6.04
CA LYS A 427 -4.22 -29.18 -5.05
C LYS A 427 -3.80 -28.73 -3.67
N ASN A 428 -2.85 -27.81 -3.58
CA ASN A 428 -2.32 -27.24 -2.33
C ASN A 428 -3.06 -25.98 -1.84
N GLY A 429 -4.27 -25.68 -2.38
CA GLY A 429 -5.14 -24.64 -1.85
C GLY A 429 -5.03 -23.27 -2.55
N ALA A 430 -4.46 -23.20 -3.76
CA ALA A 430 -4.57 -21.98 -4.55
C ALA A 430 -6.03 -21.72 -4.96
N ILE A 431 -6.42 -20.45 -5.03
CA ILE A 431 -7.76 -20.02 -5.43
C ILE A 431 -7.66 -19.37 -6.81
N ASN A 432 -8.58 -19.73 -7.71
CA ASN A 432 -8.72 -19.11 -9.02
C ASN A 432 -9.98 -18.24 -9.07
N PHE A 433 -9.78 -16.98 -9.37
CA PHE A 433 -10.86 -16.08 -9.76
C PHE A 433 -10.66 -15.75 -11.24
N ASP A 434 -11.49 -16.32 -12.12
CA ASP A 434 -11.49 -15.99 -13.54
C ASP A 434 -12.01 -14.56 -13.72
N ARG A 435 -11.12 -13.57 -13.71
CA ARG A 435 -11.50 -12.18 -13.97
C ARG A 435 -11.52 -11.95 -15.48
N LEU A 436 -12.63 -11.44 -15.97
CA LEU A 436 -12.70 -10.81 -17.28
C LEU A 436 -12.06 -9.43 -17.18
N GLU A 437 -10.95 -9.23 -17.87
CA GLU A 437 -10.32 -7.92 -18.00
C GLU A 437 -10.97 -7.18 -19.17
N VAL A 438 -11.57 -6.03 -18.89
CA VAL A 438 -12.13 -5.15 -19.92
C VAL A 438 -10.98 -4.33 -20.52
N LYS A 439 -10.82 -4.40 -21.84
CA LYS A 439 -9.88 -3.61 -22.63
C LYS A 439 -10.64 -2.74 -23.62
N PHE A 440 -9.97 -1.70 -24.10
CA PHE A 440 -10.54 -0.75 -25.04
C PHE A 440 -9.87 -0.91 -26.41
N ASN A 441 -10.67 -0.84 -27.46
CA ASN A 441 -10.17 -0.61 -28.81
C ASN A 441 -9.95 0.90 -28.96
N LEU A 442 -8.79 1.29 -29.46
CA LEU A 442 -8.42 2.69 -29.68
C LEU A 442 -8.30 2.97 -31.17
N ASP A 443 -8.61 4.20 -31.60
CA ASP A 443 -8.26 4.71 -32.92
C ASP A 443 -6.79 5.17 -32.96
N GLU A 444 -6.35 5.65 -34.14
CA GLU A 444 -4.97 6.16 -34.33
C GLU A 444 -4.66 7.40 -33.45
N ALA A 445 -5.67 8.10 -33.01
CA ALA A 445 -5.54 9.27 -32.12
C ALA A 445 -5.60 8.90 -30.62
N GLY A 446 -5.76 7.59 -30.29
CA GLY A 446 -5.85 7.09 -28.92
C GLY A 446 -7.26 7.18 -28.30
N ASN A 447 -8.29 7.54 -29.07
CA ASN A 447 -9.65 7.62 -28.54
C ASN A 447 -10.30 6.24 -28.47
N PRO A 448 -11.04 5.91 -27.40
CA PRO A 448 -11.75 4.66 -27.27
C PRO A 448 -12.87 4.52 -28.33
N THR A 449 -12.83 3.46 -29.14
CA THR A 449 -13.83 3.15 -30.16
C THR A 449 -14.73 1.98 -29.80
N GLY A 450 -14.38 1.22 -28.77
CA GLY A 450 -15.17 0.09 -28.29
C GLY A 450 -14.50 -0.60 -27.10
N VAL A 451 -15.17 -1.61 -26.57
CA VAL A 451 -14.67 -2.43 -25.47
C VAL A 451 -14.64 -3.91 -25.86
N TYR A 452 -13.66 -4.64 -25.36
CA TYR A 452 -13.60 -6.10 -25.48
C TYR A 452 -13.14 -6.71 -24.16
N THR A 453 -13.42 -7.99 -23.97
CA THR A 453 -13.00 -8.73 -22.80
C THR A 453 -11.81 -9.62 -23.14
N LYS A 454 -10.73 -9.49 -22.36
CA LYS A 454 -9.56 -10.37 -22.46
C LYS A 454 -9.70 -11.54 -21.50
N GLN A 455 -9.58 -12.75 -22.01
CA GLN A 455 -9.52 -13.96 -21.19
C GLN A 455 -8.07 -14.40 -20.99
N MET A 456 -7.74 -14.84 -19.77
CA MET A 456 -6.48 -15.50 -19.46
C MET A 456 -6.47 -16.90 -20.09
N LYS A 457 -5.52 -17.14 -21.00
CA LYS A 457 -5.31 -18.42 -21.68
C LYS A 457 -4.07 -19.15 -21.17
N GLU A 458 -3.76 -20.31 -21.75
CA GLU A 458 -2.60 -21.13 -21.33
C GLU A 458 -1.27 -20.41 -21.50
N SER A 459 -1.11 -19.58 -22.53
CA SER A 459 0.10 -18.76 -22.72
C SER A 459 0.35 -17.79 -21.57
N ASN A 460 -0.71 -17.18 -21.00
CA ASN A 460 -0.61 -16.33 -19.81
C ASN A 460 -0.27 -17.17 -18.56
N GLN A 461 -0.91 -18.35 -18.42
CA GLN A 461 -0.66 -19.27 -17.30
C GLN A 461 0.76 -19.82 -17.33
N LEU A 462 1.34 -20.05 -18.52
CA LEU A 462 2.73 -20.48 -18.68
C LEU A 462 3.67 -19.47 -18.01
N ILE A 463 3.58 -18.21 -18.35
CA ILE A 463 4.42 -17.15 -17.74
C ILE A 463 4.14 -17.02 -16.24
N GLU A 464 2.85 -17.00 -15.83
CA GLU A 464 2.45 -16.93 -14.42
C GLU A 464 3.14 -18.02 -13.57
N GLU A 465 3.10 -19.29 -14.00
CA GLU A 465 3.63 -20.39 -13.20
C GLU A 465 5.16 -20.34 -13.08
N PHE A 466 5.90 -19.96 -14.15
CA PHE A 466 7.34 -19.81 -14.07
C PHE A 466 7.74 -18.59 -13.21
N MET A 467 7.02 -17.46 -13.30
CA MET A 467 7.24 -16.31 -12.42
C MET A 467 6.97 -16.67 -10.95
N LEU A 468 5.90 -17.39 -10.67
CA LEU A 468 5.60 -17.89 -9.32
C LEU A 468 6.67 -18.84 -8.81
N LEU A 469 7.19 -19.74 -9.67
CA LEU A 469 8.30 -20.64 -9.33
C LEU A 469 9.52 -19.82 -8.91
N ALA A 470 9.96 -18.87 -9.73
CA ALA A 470 11.11 -18.02 -9.44
C ALA A 470 10.93 -17.25 -8.13
N ASN A 471 9.81 -16.57 -7.97
CA ASN A 471 9.53 -15.73 -6.80
C ASN A 471 9.52 -16.55 -5.50
N ARG A 472 8.87 -17.71 -5.48
CA ARG A 472 8.82 -18.58 -4.31
C ARG A 472 10.17 -19.19 -3.97
N SER A 473 10.92 -19.64 -4.99
CA SER A 473 12.22 -20.25 -4.80
C SER A 473 13.24 -19.24 -4.28
N VAL A 474 13.28 -18.03 -4.83
CA VAL A 474 14.16 -16.95 -4.33
C VAL A 474 13.80 -16.57 -2.90
N ALA A 475 12.52 -16.38 -2.59
CA ALA A 475 12.07 -16.07 -1.22
C ALA A 475 12.46 -17.17 -0.23
N THR A 476 12.29 -18.44 -0.62
CA THR A 476 12.70 -19.61 0.19
C THR A 476 14.21 -19.69 0.36
N PHE A 477 14.98 -19.44 -0.70
CA PHE A 477 16.44 -19.46 -0.68
C PHE A 477 17.00 -18.43 0.33
N ILE A 478 16.51 -17.19 0.26
CA ILE A 478 16.91 -16.14 1.21
C ILE A 478 16.46 -16.47 2.63
N GLY A 479 15.22 -16.92 2.82
CA GLY A 479 14.71 -17.32 4.13
C GLY A 479 15.48 -18.48 4.78
N LYS A 480 15.88 -19.50 4.00
CA LYS A 480 16.74 -20.59 4.49
C LYS A 480 18.14 -20.12 4.88
N GLN A 481 18.73 -19.18 4.13
CA GLN A 481 20.00 -18.58 4.49
C GLN A 481 19.92 -17.83 5.82
N HIS A 482 18.83 -17.08 6.04
CA HIS A 482 18.58 -16.42 7.32
C HIS A 482 18.50 -17.42 8.49
N ALA A 483 17.77 -18.53 8.32
CA ALA A 483 17.63 -19.56 9.36
C ALA A 483 18.97 -20.24 9.66
N THR A 484 19.77 -20.58 8.63
CA THR A 484 21.09 -21.20 8.78
C THR A 484 22.08 -20.24 9.43
N TYR A 485 21.99 -18.96 9.13
CA TYR A 485 22.83 -17.91 9.68
C TYR A 485 22.56 -17.69 11.18
N ASN A 486 21.28 -17.68 11.58
CA ASN A 486 20.88 -17.52 12.98
C ASN A 486 21.25 -18.72 13.89
N THR A 487 21.46 -19.91 13.33
CA THR A 487 21.82 -21.11 14.11
C THR A 487 23.32 -21.30 14.31
N LYS A 488 24.18 -20.65 13.51
CA LYS A 488 25.64 -20.87 13.51
C LYS A 488 26.47 -19.73 14.06
N VAL A 489 25.92 -18.53 14.31
CA VAL A 489 26.70 -17.34 14.67
C VAL A 489 26.05 -16.56 15.82
N SER A 490 26.89 -16.20 16.82
CA SER A 490 26.47 -15.31 17.92
C SER A 490 26.04 -13.94 17.41
N VAL A 491 24.97 -13.47 17.96
CA VAL A 491 24.23 -12.20 18.09
C VAL A 491 24.67 -10.92 17.33
N THR A 492 25.68 -10.89 16.48
CA THR A 492 26.21 -9.65 15.89
C THR A 492 26.14 -9.52 14.36
N GLN A 493 25.60 -10.49 13.64
CA GLN A 493 25.50 -10.38 12.18
C GLN A 493 24.11 -9.91 11.73
N LYS A 494 24.08 -8.77 11.00
CA LYS A 494 22.88 -8.17 10.41
C LYS A 494 22.17 -9.17 9.49
N GLN A 495 20.87 -9.39 9.71
CA GLN A 495 20.02 -10.08 8.74
C GLN A 495 20.09 -9.35 7.40
N LEU A 496 20.21 -10.08 6.30
CA LEU A 496 20.11 -9.49 4.98
C LEU A 496 18.68 -9.00 4.77
N PRO A 497 18.48 -7.73 4.38
CA PRO A 497 17.14 -7.23 4.10
C PRO A 497 16.59 -7.94 2.86
N PHE A 498 15.32 -8.35 2.93
CA PHE A 498 14.59 -8.90 1.80
C PHE A 498 13.12 -8.49 1.91
N VAL A 499 12.50 -8.16 0.79
CA VAL A 499 11.11 -7.74 0.74
C VAL A 499 10.24 -8.93 0.35
N TYR A 500 9.39 -9.38 1.29
CA TYR A 500 8.40 -10.41 1.04
C TYR A 500 7.04 -9.77 0.73
N ARG A 501 6.30 -10.35 -0.22
CA ARG A 501 4.90 -10.05 -0.42
C ARG A 501 4.06 -11.15 0.20
N VAL A 502 3.41 -10.85 1.30
CA VAL A 502 2.66 -11.82 2.09
C VAL A 502 1.16 -11.51 2.07
N HIS A 503 0.34 -12.54 2.26
CA HIS A 503 -1.09 -12.43 2.47
C HIS A 503 -1.42 -13.00 3.84
N ASP A 504 -2.13 -12.22 4.66
CA ASP A 504 -2.68 -12.71 5.91
C ASP A 504 -3.82 -13.71 5.64
N LEU A 505 -4.20 -14.44 6.67
CA LEU A 505 -5.35 -15.34 6.60
C LEU A 505 -6.64 -14.58 6.23
N PRO A 506 -7.61 -15.26 5.60
CA PRO A 506 -8.93 -14.68 5.36
C PRO A 506 -9.60 -14.21 6.64
N ASP A 507 -10.36 -13.12 6.57
CA ASP A 507 -11.12 -12.56 7.69
C ASP A 507 -12.25 -13.54 8.10
N PRO A 508 -12.24 -14.09 9.34
CA PRO A 508 -13.20 -15.10 9.77
C PRO A 508 -14.67 -14.64 9.71
N GLU A 509 -14.94 -13.37 10.04
CA GLU A 509 -16.32 -12.85 10.01
C GLU A 509 -16.81 -12.70 8.57
N LYS A 510 -15.98 -12.25 7.65
CA LYS A 510 -16.33 -12.18 6.23
C LYS A 510 -16.50 -13.57 5.62
N VAL A 511 -15.67 -14.54 6.02
CA VAL A 511 -15.84 -15.96 5.62
C VAL A 511 -17.20 -16.47 6.08
N LYS A 512 -17.57 -16.23 7.34
CA LYS A 512 -18.89 -16.61 7.87
C LYS A 512 -20.04 -15.97 7.09
N GLN A 513 -19.91 -14.69 6.74
CA GLN A 513 -20.90 -13.99 5.90
C GLN A 513 -21.01 -14.63 4.51
N LEU A 514 -19.88 -14.95 3.86
CA LEU A 514 -19.87 -15.65 2.58
C LEU A 514 -20.58 -17.01 2.66
N LEU A 515 -20.27 -17.83 3.67
CA LEU A 515 -20.90 -19.13 3.89
C LEU A 515 -22.42 -19.01 4.03
N GLN A 516 -22.89 -18.06 4.86
CA GLN A 516 -24.30 -17.80 5.06
C GLN A 516 -24.99 -17.32 3.78
N PHE A 517 -24.33 -16.45 3.04
CA PHE A 517 -24.89 -15.86 1.83
C PHE A 517 -24.94 -16.88 0.68
N ALA A 518 -23.85 -17.63 0.43
CA ALA A 518 -23.82 -18.71 -0.53
C ALA A 518 -24.86 -19.80 -0.21
N GLY A 519 -25.07 -20.09 1.09
CA GLY A 519 -26.09 -21.03 1.57
C GLY A 519 -27.51 -20.63 1.17
N LYS A 520 -27.84 -19.33 1.10
CA LYS A 520 -29.15 -18.85 0.63
C LYS A 520 -29.42 -19.15 -0.85
N PHE A 521 -28.37 -19.26 -1.66
CA PHE A 521 -28.45 -19.69 -3.05
C PHE A 521 -28.31 -21.21 -3.22
N GLY A 522 -28.24 -21.97 -2.14
CA GLY A 522 -28.14 -23.43 -2.16
C GLY A 522 -26.72 -24.00 -2.27
N TYR A 523 -25.67 -23.15 -2.26
CA TYR A 523 -24.27 -23.58 -2.31
C TYR A 523 -23.76 -23.96 -0.92
N ARG A 524 -23.28 -25.20 -0.78
CA ARG A 524 -22.70 -25.69 0.47
C ARG A 524 -21.17 -25.56 0.43
N MET A 525 -20.63 -24.80 1.37
CA MET A 525 -19.19 -24.57 1.51
C MET A 525 -18.69 -25.08 2.86
N LYS A 526 -17.43 -25.54 2.91
CA LYS A 526 -16.71 -25.91 4.12
C LYS A 526 -15.55 -24.94 4.34
N ALA A 527 -15.28 -24.60 5.60
CA ALA A 527 -14.23 -23.65 5.97
C ALA A 527 -13.58 -24.02 7.32
N ASN A 528 -13.45 -25.33 7.63
CA ASN A 528 -12.81 -25.76 8.88
C ASN A 528 -11.28 -25.59 8.81
N THR A 529 -10.70 -25.67 7.61
CA THR A 529 -9.30 -25.43 7.33
C THR A 529 -9.16 -24.49 6.14
N GLU A 530 -8.00 -23.83 6.00
CA GLU A 530 -7.70 -22.95 4.87
C GLU A 530 -7.81 -23.69 3.52
N THR A 531 -7.30 -24.91 3.46
CA THR A 531 -7.37 -25.76 2.25
C THR A 531 -8.81 -26.13 1.91
N GLU A 532 -9.64 -26.47 2.90
CA GLU A 532 -11.07 -26.73 2.67
C GLU A 532 -11.81 -25.47 2.19
N LEU A 533 -11.50 -24.30 2.77
CA LEU A 533 -12.06 -23.02 2.32
C LEU A 533 -11.67 -22.74 0.86
N ALA A 534 -10.39 -22.88 0.53
CA ALA A 534 -9.90 -22.67 -0.83
C ALA A 534 -10.57 -23.60 -1.84
N HIS A 535 -10.68 -24.90 -1.52
CA HIS A 535 -11.38 -25.87 -2.37
C HIS A 535 -12.88 -25.54 -2.50
N SER A 536 -13.52 -25.11 -1.42
CA SER A 536 -14.93 -24.70 -1.43
C SER A 536 -15.16 -23.46 -2.28
N ILE A 537 -14.26 -22.46 -2.23
CA ILE A 537 -14.32 -21.27 -3.06
C ILE A 537 -14.11 -21.66 -4.54
N ASN A 538 -13.11 -22.48 -4.86
CA ASN A 538 -12.87 -22.94 -6.22
C ASN A 538 -14.07 -23.72 -6.79
N LYS A 539 -14.72 -24.54 -5.95
CA LYS A 539 -15.95 -25.25 -6.31
C LYS A 539 -17.10 -24.27 -6.56
N LEU A 540 -17.29 -23.31 -5.65
CA LEU A 540 -18.31 -22.27 -5.80
C LEU A 540 -18.15 -21.51 -7.10
N VAL A 541 -16.94 -21.00 -7.41
CA VAL A 541 -16.65 -20.25 -8.63
C VAL A 541 -17.02 -21.05 -9.88
N LYS A 542 -16.72 -22.35 -9.90
CA LYS A 542 -17.12 -23.24 -11.02
C LYS A 542 -18.63 -23.39 -11.14
N GLU A 543 -19.32 -23.56 -10.02
CA GLU A 543 -20.78 -23.80 -9.98
C GLU A 543 -21.62 -22.58 -10.32
N ILE A 544 -21.11 -21.36 -10.04
CA ILE A 544 -21.82 -20.10 -10.31
C ILE A 544 -21.53 -19.53 -11.71
N LYS A 545 -20.57 -20.10 -12.44
CA LYS A 545 -20.17 -19.60 -13.76
C LYS A 545 -21.35 -19.52 -14.72
N GLY A 546 -21.60 -18.32 -15.26
CA GLY A 546 -22.70 -18.03 -16.18
C GLY A 546 -24.08 -17.85 -15.50
N LYS A 547 -24.16 -17.89 -14.16
CA LYS A 547 -25.42 -17.66 -13.43
C LYS A 547 -25.57 -16.21 -12.99
N GLY A 548 -26.80 -15.78 -12.70
CA GLY A 548 -27.10 -14.39 -12.32
C GLY A 548 -26.40 -13.92 -11.05
N GLU A 549 -26.16 -14.84 -10.09
CA GLU A 549 -25.47 -14.58 -8.83
C GLU A 549 -23.95 -14.59 -8.91
N GLN A 550 -23.35 -14.90 -10.08
CA GLN A 550 -21.90 -15.07 -10.24
C GLN A 550 -21.12 -13.86 -9.70
N ASN A 551 -21.39 -12.67 -10.24
CA ASN A 551 -20.64 -11.48 -9.89
C ASN A 551 -20.72 -11.17 -8.39
N LEU A 552 -21.89 -11.34 -7.78
CA LEU A 552 -22.12 -11.09 -6.36
C LEU A 552 -21.31 -12.02 -5.48
N LEU A 553 -21.35 -13.33 -5.76
CA LEU A 553 -20.66 -14.34 -4.95
C LEU A 553 -19.15 -14.30 -5.16
N GLU A 554 -18.65 -14.00 -6.36
CA GLU A 554 -17.22 -13.78 -6.63
C GLU A 554 -16.70 -12.55 -5.87
N VAL A 555 -17.41 -11.43 -5.88
CA VAL A 555 -17.03 -10.21 -5.13
C VAL A 555 -17.00 -10.49 -3.63
N LEU A 556 -17.99 -11.21 -3.09
CA LEU A 556 -18.01 -11.58 -1.67
C LEU A 556 -16.84 -12.49 -1.32
N ALA A 557 -16.54 -13.50 -2.16
CA ALA A 557 -15.41 -14.39 -1.95
C ALA A 557 -14.07 -13.64 -1.97
N ILE A 558 -13.87 -12.71 -2.92
CA ILE A 558 -12.67 -11.88 -2.97
C ILE A 558 -12.53 -11.00 -1.72
N ARG A 559 -13.63 -10.44 -1.21
CA ARG A 559 -13.62 -9.59 -0.01
C ARG A 559 -13.28 -10.35 1.28
N THR A 560 -13.35 -11.68 1.30
CA THR A 560 -12.88 -12.47 2.44
C THR A 560 -11.36 -12.53 2.52
N MET A 561 -10.68 -12.35 1.38
CA MET A 561 -9.23 -12.43 1.30
C MET A 561 -8.57 -11.17 1.83
N SER A 562 -7.48 -11.35 2.57
CA SER A 562 -6.64 -10.24 3.00
C SER A 562 -5.86 -9.67 1.82
N LYS A 563 -5.67 -8.34 1.80
CA LYS A 563 -4.81 -7.69 0.82
C LYS A 563 -3.36 -8.10 1.04
N ALA A 564 -2.58 -8.16 -0.05
CA ALA A 564 -1.15 -8.35 0.04
C ALA A 564 -0.49 -7.22 0.83
N LYS A 565 0.52 -7.58 1.63
CA LYS A 565 1.39 -6.63 2.35
C LYS A 565 2.82 -6.92 2.01
N TYR A 566 3.63 -5.88 1.93
CA TYR A 566 5.08 -6.02 1.87
C TYR A 566 5.64 -6.04 3.31
N SER A 567 6.54 -6.98 3.57
CA SER A 567 7.09 -7.25 4.90
C SER A 567 8.59 -7.50 4.84
#